data_dce2dc2e7de07e97155c31abe3f5c942
#
_entry.id   dce2dc2e7de07e97155c31abe3f5c942
#
_cell.length_a   1.000
_cell.length_b   1.000
_cell.length_c   1.000
_cell.angle_alpha   90.00
_cell.angle_beta   90.00
_cell.angle_gamma   90.00
#
_symmetry.space_group_name_H-M   'P 1'
#
loop_
_entity.id
_entity.type
_entity.pdbx_description
1 polymer ?
#
loop_
_entity_poly.entity_id
_entity_poly.type
_entity_poly.pdbx_seq_one_letter_code
_entity_poly.pdbx_strand_id
1 'polypeptide(L)'
;SRADVFIYNGGEGEVWADDMLDAVGEDIGTVLRMMDFVDAREEEFSEGMQGADSHDHAHDHDHDHDHDEPDAHDHELHDHAEHDHDDSDEVEYDEHIWTSPKNAIKLCRAIADALCAADAENTDLYRANCDDYCAQLEALDADLRALRASAVRDLLVFADRFPFLYFCEEYDLHY
;
A
#
# COMPACT_ATOMS: atom_id res chain seq x y z
N SER A 1 -2.94 -25.85 -5.22
CA SER A 1 -2.04 -25.72 -6.38
C SER A 1 -0.69 -25.24 -5.87
N ARG A 2 0.37 -25.74 -6.47
CA ARG A 2 1.73 -25.36 -6.12
C ARG A 2 2.15 -24.22 -7.04
N ALA A 3 2.61 -23.11 -6.46
CA ALA A 3 3.20 -22.00 -7.20
C ALA A 3 4.72 -22.02 -7.02
N ASP A 4 5.48 -21.81 -8.09
CA ASP A 4 6.93 -21.72 -8.02
C ASP A 4 7.38 -20.32 -7.59
N VAL A 5 6.60 -19.28 -7.97
CA VAL A 5 6.81 -17.90 -7.57
C VAL A 5 5.46 -17.28 -7.21
N PHE A 6 5.39 -16.59 -6.08
CA PHE A 6 4.26 -15.77 -5.67
C PHE A 6 4.72 -14.31 -5.51
N ILE A 7 4.03 -13.40 -6.16
CA ILE A 7 4.38 -11.98 -6.18
C ILE A 7 3.19 -11.18 -5.70
N TYR A 8 3.41 -10.29 -4.74
CA TYR A 8 2.38 -9.38 -4.22
C TYR A 8 2.99 -8.02 -3.89
N ASN A 9 2.17 -7.00 -3.77
CA ASN A 9 2.67 -5.65 -3.53
C ASN A 9 3.17 -5.48 -2.10
N GLY A 10 2.39 -5.92 -1.11
CA GLY A 10 2.78 -6.01 0.29
C GLY A 10 2.38 -4.81 1.14
N GLY A 11 1.40 -4.03 0.72
CA GLY A 11 0.81 -2.97 1.51
C GLY A 11 -0.34 -3.46 2.41
N GLU A 12 -0.95 -2.54 3.14
CA GLU A 12 -2.04 -2.85 4.07
C GLU A 12 -3.29 -3.39 3.38
N GLY A 13 -3.55 -2.98 2.14
CA GLY A 13 -4.62 -3.54 1.32
C GLY A 13 -4.47 -5.04 1.01
N GLU A 14 -3.30 -5.62 1.24
CA GLU A 14 -2.97 -7.01 0.90
C GLU A 14 -2.66 -7.91 2.12
N VAL A 15 -3.15 -7.59 3.32
CA VAL A 15 -3.03 -8.44 4.54
C VAL A 15 -3.48 -9.88 4.27
N TRP A 16 -4.45 -10.07 3.38
CA TRP A 16 -4.89 -11.39 2.94
C TRP A 16 -3.76 -12.26 2.35
N ALA A 17 -2.71 -11.64 1.79
CA ALA A 17 -1.58 -12.35 1.22
C ALA A 17 -0.74 -13.03 2.30
N ASP A 18 -0.54 -12.35 3.44
CA ASP A 18 0.18 -12.90 4.59
C ASP A 18 -0.62 -14.04 5.22
N ASP A 19 -1.94 -13.89 5.39
CA ASP A 19 -2.83 -14.96 5.87
C ASP A 19 -2.79 -16.19 4.93
N MET A 20 -2.75 -15.96 3.62
CA MET A 20 -2.65 -17.03 2.63
C MET A 20 -1.29 -17.72 2.71
N LEU A 21 -0.20 -16.97 2.83
CA LEU A 21 1.16 -17.50 2.95
C LEU A 21 1.30 -18.34 4.21
N ASP A 22 0.74 -17.91 5.33
CA ASP A 22 0.72 -18.65 6.59
C ASP A 22 -0.06 -19.97 6.45
N ALA A 23 -1.17 -19.94 5.70
CA ALA A 23 -2.00 -21.13 5.49
C ALA A 23 -1.39 -22.16 4.52
N VAL A 24 -0.62 -21.70 3.52
CA VAL A 24 -0.02 -22.55 2.49
C VAL A 24 1.35 -23.08 2.91
N GLY A 25 2.04 -22.38 3.81
CA GLY A 25 3.34 -22.79 4.34
C GLY A 25 4.43 -22.89 3.28
N GLU A 26 5.24 -23.95 3.35
CA GLU A 26 6.41 -24.16 2.49
C GLU A 26 6.06 -24.65 1.05
N ASP A 27 4.79 -24.69 0.66
CA ASP A 27 4.37 -25.17 -0.67
C ASP A 27 4.58 -24.14 -1.79
N ILE A 28 5.03 -22.91 -1.44
CA ILE A 28 5.42 -21.84 -2.38
C ILE A 28 6.95 -21.79 -2.47
N GLY A 29 7.49 -21.81 -3.70
CA GLY A 29 8.92 -21.82 -3.92
C GLY A 29 9.60 -20.49 -3.54
N THR A 30 9.18 -19.39 -4.16
CA THR A 30 9.73 -18.05 -3.91
C THR A 30 8.59 -17.06 -3.69
N VAL A 31 8.71 -16.25 -2.65
CA VAL A 31 7.77 -15.17 -2.35
C VAL A 31 8.46 -13.84 -2.55
N LEU A 32 7.82 -12.94 -3.28
CA LEU A 32 8.31 -11.57 -3.52
C LEU A 32 7.27 -10.58 -3.02
N ARG A 33 7.62 -9.84 -2.00
CA ARG A 33 6.90 -8.64 -1.57
C ARG A 33 7.53 -7.45 -2.28
N MET A 34 6.78 -6.80 -3.16
CA MET A 34 7.34 -5.76 -4.04
C MET A 34 7.82 -4.53 -3.28
N MET A 35 7.14 -4.16 -2.20
CA MET A 35 7.56 -3.03 -1.36
C MET A 35 8.96 -3.21 -0.75
N ASP A 36 9.47 -4.43 -0.61
CA ASP A 36 10.83 -4.69 -0.07
C ASP A 36 11.95 -4.26 -1.04
N PHE A 37 11.64 -4.00 -2.30
CA PHE A 37 12.61 -3.63 -3.33
C PHE A 37 12.69 -2.13 -3.61
N VAL A 38 11.90 -1.32 -2.90
CA VAL A 38 11.84 0.13 -3.06
C VAL A 38 11.97 0.84 -1.70
N ASP A 39 12.31 2.11 -1.74
CA ASP A 39 12.29 2.94 -0.53
C ASP A 39 10.82 3.37 -0.32
N ALA A 40 10.09 2.64 0.53
CA ALA A 40 8.70 2.93 0.83
C ALA A 40 8.56 4.33 1.46
N ARG A 41 7.49 5.03 1.08
CA ARG A 41 7.11 6.36 1.59
C ARG A 41 5.87 6.23 2.44
N GLU A 42 5.84 6.99 3.53
CA GLU A 42 4.63 7.13 4.33
C GLU A 42 3.53 7.75 3.48
N GLU A 43 2.30 7.25 3.62
CA GLU A 43 1.16 7.82 2.93
C GLU A 43 0.92 9.24 3.43
N GLU A 44 0.79 10.21 2.51
CA GLU A 44 0.53 11.59 2.84
C GLU A 44 -0.94 11.94 2.61
N PHE A 45 -1.62 12.33 3.68
CA PHE A 45 -2.98 12.83 3.60
C PHE A 45 -2.96 14.36 3.41
N SER A 46 -3.34 14.85 2.25
CA SER A 46 -3.49 16.29 2.01
C SER A 46 -4.75 16.83 2.70
N GLU A 47 -4.73 18.13 3.11
CA GLU A 47 -5.92 18.81 3.66
C GLU A 47 -7.11 18.67 2.68
N GLY A 48 -8.19 18.02 3.15
CA GLY A 48 -9.40 17.76 2.35
C GLY A 48 -9.55 16.31 1.86
N MET A 49 -8.53 15.47 1.96
CA MET A 49 -8.69 14.02 1.86
C MET A 49 -9.24 13.53 3.21
N GLN A 50 -10.42 12.92 3.21
CA GLN A 50 -10.91 12.23 4.38
C GLN A 50 -10.13 10.93 4.49
N GLY A 51 -9.29 10.82 5.52
CA GLY A 51 -8.72 9.54 5.92
C GLY A 51 -9.85 8.54 6.12
N ALA A 52 -9.64 7.29 5.77
CA ALA A 52 -10.65 6.23 5.80
C ALA A 52 -11.24 5.98 7.21
N ASP A 53 -10.66 6.55 8.27
CA ASP A 53 -10.98 6.25 9.66
C ASP A 53 -11.33 7.43 10.56
N SER A 54 -12.04 8.44 10.05
CA SER A 54 -12.80 9.30 10.97
C SER A 54 -14.21 8.74 11.19
N HIS A 55 -14.33 7.62 11.87
CA HIS A 55 -15.60 7.18 12.46
C HIS A 55 -15.88 8.03 13.69
N ASP A 56 -16.25 9.30 13.48
CA ASP A 56 -16.83 10.15 14.50
C ASP A 56 -18.24 9.62 14.80
N HIS A 57 -18.30 8.65 15.70
CA HIS A 57 -19.56 8.19 16.27
C HIS A 57 -20.01 9.18 17.35
N ALA A 58 -20.49 10.35 16.92
CA ALA A 58 -21.29 11.19 17.78
C ALA A 58 -22.62 10.47 18.06
N HIS A 59 -22.62 9.61 19.07
CA HIS A 59 -23.83 9.05 19.63
C HIS A 59 -24.47 10.11 20.55
N ASP A 60 -25.28 10.97 19.95
CA ASP A 60 -26.21 11.83 20.67
C ASP A 60 -27.36 10.94 21.13
N HIS A 61 -27.23 10.38 22.33
CA HIS A 61 -28.29 9.63 23.00
C HIS A 61 -29.05 10.58 23.93
N ASP A 62 -29.94 11.40 23.37
CA ASP A 62 -31.06 12.01 24.13
C ASP A 62 -32.07 10.90 24.44
N HIS A 63 -31.92 10.28 25.60
CA HIS A 63 -32.93 9.43 26.19
C HIS A 63 -33.62 10.18 27.36
N ASP A 64 -34.63 10.98 27.02
CA ASP A 64 -35.66 11.34 27.96
C ASP A 64 -36.51 10.10 28.29
N HIS A 65 -36.25 9.47 29.42
CA HIS A 65 -37.14 8.49 30.02
C HIS A 65 -37.59 8.95 31.41
N ASP A 66 -38.75 9.63 31.41
CA ASP A 66 -39.60 9.70 32.59
C ASP A 66 -40.19 8.31 32.89
N HIS A 67 -39.70 7.64 33.91
CA HIS A 67 -40.39 6.52 34.55
C HIS A 67 -40.25 6.60 36.08
N ASP A 68 -41.32 7.10 36.71
CA ASP A 68 -41.66 6.82 38.10
C ASP A 68 -42.09 5.36 38.21
N GLU A 69 -41.31 4.49 38.86
CA GLU A 69 -41.74 3.34 39.66
C GLU A 69 -40.49 2.68 40.30
N PRO A 70 -40.53 2.30 41.59
CA PRO A 70 -39.39 1.72 42.30
C PRO A 70 -39.47 0.20 42.33
N ASP A 71 -38.69 -0.48 41.51
CA ASP A 71 -38.45 -1.91 41.70
C ASP A 71 -36.96 -2.18 41.80
N ALA A 72 -36.60 -2.84 42.91
CA ALA A 72 -35.28 -3.24 43.28
C ALA A 72 -34.79 -4.35 42.38
N HIS A 73 -33.86 -4.08 41.53
CA HIS A 73 -33.05 -5.07 40.82
C HIS A 73 -31.59 -4.92 41.18
N ASP A 74 -31.06 -6.02 41.73
CA ASP A 74 -29.69 -6.27 42.09
C ASP A 74 -28.83 -6.23 40.78
N HIS A 75 -28.06 -5.17 40.60
CA HIS A 75 -27.12 -5.05 39.48
C HIS A 75 -25.80 -5.66 39.90
N GLU A 76 -25.56 -6.86 39.41
CA GLU A 76 -24.22 -7.43 39.35
C GLU A 76 -23.31 -6.45 38.57
N LEU A 77 -22.21 -6.08 39.21
CA LEU A 77 -21.19 -5.21 38.68
C LEU A 77 -20.55 -5.90 37.47
N HIS A 78 -20.96 -5.49 36.28
CA HIS A 78 -20.18 -5.81 35.08
C HIS A 78 -18.90 -4.98 35.10
N ASP A 79 -17.79 -5.67 35.39
CA ASP A 79 -16.44 -5.16 35.25
C ASP A 79 -16.21 -4.91 33.76
N HIS A 80 -16.36 -3.67 33.33
CA HIS A 80 -15.94 -3.23 32.00
C HIS A 80 -14.40 -3.17 32.04
N ALA A 81 -13.77 -4.27 31.62
CA ALA A 81 -12.37 -4.22 31.26
C ALA A 81 -12.20 -3.06 30.27
N GLU A 82 -11.44 -2.05 30.69
CA GLU A 82 -10.98 -0.97 29.83
C GLU A 82 -10.22 -1.66 28.70
N HIS A 83 -10.79 -1.64 27.49
CA HIS A 83 -10.04 -1.94 26.29
C HIS A 83 -9.11 -0.75 26.10
N ASP A 84 -7.86 -0.89 26.55
CA ASP A 84 -6.77 -0.08 26.09
C ASP A 84 -6.72 -0.25 24.56
N HIS A 85 -7.30 0.69 23.84
CA HIS A 85 -6.96 0.90 22.44
C HIS A 85 -5.53 1.45 22.48
N ASP A 86 -4.59 0.55 22.24
CA ASP A 86 -3.23 0.93 21.92
C ASP A 86 -3.33 1.63 20.55
N ASP A 87 -3.55 2.96 20.59
CA ASP A 87 -3.37 3.84 19.43
C ASP A 87 -1.86 3.86 19.14
N SER A 88 -1.33 2.72 18.71
CA SER A 88 -0.09 2.73 17.98
C SER A 88 -0.42 3.41 16.66
N ASP A 89 0.08 4.63 16.47
CA ASP A 89 0.16 5.28 15.16
C ASP A 89 0.96 4.33 14.24
N GLU A 90 0.29 3.32 13.69
CA GLU A 90 0.89 2.47 12.67
C GLU A 90 1.08 3.35 11.43
N VAL A 91 2.34 3.53 11.07
CA VAL A 91 2.71 4.33 9.91
C VAL A 91 2.26 3.58 8.66
N GLU A 92 1.25 4.12 7.97
CA GLU A 92 0.79 3.61 6.69
C GLU A 92 1.77 4.02 5.58
N TYR A 93 2.08 3.08 4.68
CA TYR A 93 2.96 3.33 3.55
C TYR A 93 2.17 3.34 2.25
N ASP A 94 2.47 4.32 1.38
CA ASP A 94 1.86 4.39 0.05
C ASP A 94 2.22 3.14 -0.78
N GLU A 95 1.17 2.43 -1.20
CA GLU A 95 1.28 1.16 -1.93
C GLU A 95 1.55 1.35 -3.43
N HIS A 96 1.44 2.58 -3.97
CA HIS A 96 1.51 2.85 -5.41
C HIS A 96 2.95 2.98 -5.92
N ILE A 97 3.83 2.09 -5.45
CA ILE A 97 5.28 2.09 -5.64
C ILE A 97 5.72 2.09 -7.12
N TRP A 98 4.89 1.54 -8.02
CA TRP A 98 5.17 1.41 -9.45
C TRP A 98 4.93 2.67 -10.25
N THR A 99 4.36 3.72 -9.67
CA THR A 99 4.09 4.99 -10.35
C THR A 99 5.35 5.78 -10.67
N SER A 100 6.47 5.52 -10.00
CA SER A 100 7.80 5.97 -10.43
C SER A 100 8.41 4.97 -11.43
N PRO A 101 8.80 5.39 -12.66
CA PRO A 101 9.48 4.53 -13.61
C PRO A 101 10.77 3.89 -13.05
N LYS A 102 11.50 4.58 -12.19
CA LYS A 102 12.68 4.01 -11.52
C LYS A 102 12.34 2.88 -10.58
N ASN A 103 11.28 3.02 -9.81
CA ASN A 103 10.81 1.94 -8.96
C ASN A 103 10.33 0.77 -9.82
N ALA A 104 9.53 1.03 -10.87
CA ALA A 104 9.09 0.00 -11.80
C ALA A 104 10.27 -0.81 -12.39
N ILE A 105 11.40 -0.16 -12.72
CA ILE A 105 12.63 -0.84 -13.16
C ILE A 105 13.20 -1.76 -12.07
N LYS A 106 13.26 -1.29 -10.81
CA LYS A 106 13.73 -2.14 -9.69
C LYS A 106 12.84 -3.37 -9.53
N LEU A 107 11.51 -3.17 -9.57
CA LEU A 107 10.52 -4.25 -9.45
C LEU A 107 10.65 -5.26 -10.60
N CYS A 108 10.78 -4.81 -11.86
CA CYS A 108 10.97 -5.67 -13.01
C CYS A 108 12.23 -6.55 -12.88
N ARG A 109 13.32 -5.97 -12.39
CA ARG A 109 14.56 -6.70 -12.17
C ARG A 109 14.42 -7.77 -11.08
N ALA A 110 13.77 -7.42 -9.96
CA ALA A 110 13.51 -8.37 -8.87
C ALA A 110 12.65 -9.55 -9.35
N ILE A 111 11.60 -9.27 -10.14
CA ILE A 111 10.75 -10.31 -10.75
C ILE A 111 11.57 -11.20 -11.70
N ALA A 112 12.39 -10.60 -12.58
CA ALA A 112 13.21 -11.37 -13.50
C ALA A 112 14.22 -12.26 -12.77
N ASP A 113 14.84 -11.78 -11.69
CA ASP A 113 15.75 -12.56 -10.86
C ASP A 113 15.05 -13.77 -10.24
N ALA A 114 13.85 -13.60 -9.72
CA ALA A 114 13.06 -14.69 -9.14
C ALA A 114 12.63 -15.72 -10.20
N LEU A 115 12.21 -15.27 -11.37
CA LEU A 115 11.86 -16.16 -12.49
C LEU A 115 13.07 -16.95 -12.97
N CYS A 116 14.24 -16.30 -13.09
CA CYS A 116 15.48 -16.99 -13.47
C CYS A 116 15.89 -18.04 -12.41
N ALA A 117 15.64 -17.78 -11.14
CA ALA A 117 15.94 -18.73 -10.07
C ALA A 117 14.98 -19.93 -10.08
N ALA A 118 13.69 -19.68 -10.36
CA ALA A 118 12.68 -20.72 -10.43
C ALA A 118 12.75 -21.57 -11.71
N ASP A 119 13.16 -20.97 -12.82
CA ASP A 119 13.24 -21.61 -14.13
C ASP A 119 14.54 -21.21 -14.87
N ALA A 120 15.62 -21.88 -14.49
CA ALA A 120 16.96 -21.61 -15.00
C ALA A 120 17.10 -21.89 -16.50
N GLU A 121 16.28 -22.75 -17.09
CA GLU A 121 16.33 -23.09 -18.52
C GLU A 121 15.93 -21.90 -19.41
N ASN A 122 15.06 -21.01 -18.90
CA ASN A 122 14.55 -19.84 -19.62
C ASN A 122 15.20 -18.51 -19.17
N THR A 123 16.30 -18.56 -18.43
CA THR A 123 17.01 -17.37 -17.89
C THR A 123 17.26 -16.30 -18.98
N ASP A 124 17.77 -16.68 -20.13
CA ASP A 124 18.08 -15.74 -21.21
C ASP A 124 16.84 -15.03 -21.73
N LEU A 125 15.70 -15.73 -21.80
CA LEU A 125 14.43 -15.15 -22.20
C LEU A 125 13.92 -14.15 -21.17
N TYR A 126 13.94 -14.49 -19.89
CA TYR A 126 13.50 -13.59 -18.81
C TYR A 126 14.36 -12.33 -18.74
N ARG A 127 15.69 -12.48 -18.86
CA ARG A 127 16.63 -11.36 -18.90
C ARG A 127 16.36 -10.45 -20.10
N ALA A 128 16.25 -10.99 -21.30
CA ALA A 128 16.01 -10.22 -22.50
C ALA A 128 14.69 -9.43 -22.42
N ASN A 129 13.60 -10.06 -21.96
CA ASN A 129 12.33 -9.38 -21.79
C ASN A 129 12.39 -8.27 -20.72
N CYS A 130 13.09 -8.52 -19.62
CA CYS A 130 13.29 -7.52 -18.57
C CYS A 130 14.09 -6.32 -19.09
N ASP A 131 15.19 -6.56 -19.79
CA ASP A 131 16.04 -5.52 -20.34
C ASP A 131 15.29 -4.66 -21.37
N ASP A 132 14.51 -5.29 -22.27
CA ASP A 132 13.69 -4.58 -23.25
C ASP A 132 12.63 -3.71 -22.59
N TYR A 133 11.98 -4.20 -21.54
CA TYR A 133 10.98 -3.42 -20.82
C TYR A 133 11.60 -2.32 -19.96
N CYS A 134 12.70 -2.60 -19.28
CA CYS A 134 13.45 -1.59 -18.54
C CYS A 134 13.94 -0.45 -19.45
N ALA A 135 14.39 -0.75 -20.67
CA ALA A 135 14.78 0.27 -21.63
C ALA A 135 13.61 1.19 -22.03
N GLN A 136 12.38 0.66 -22.12
CA GLN A 136 11.19 1.47 -22.37
C GLN A 136 10.87 2.37 -21.18
N LEU A 137 10.99 1.87 -19.94
CA LEU A 137 10.81 2.66 -18.73
C LEU A 137 11.88 3.74 -18.57
N GLU A 138 13.15 3.46 -18.94
CA GLU A 138 14.22 4.45 -18.96
C GLU A 138 13.95 5.56 -19.98
N ALA A 139 13.43 5.21 -21.16
CA ALA A 139 13.01 6.19 -22.15
C ALA A 139 11.84 7.07 -21.65
N LEU A 140 10.86 6.45 -20.99
CA LEU A 140 9.73 7.18 -20.34
C LEU A 140 10.25 8.14 -19.26
N ASP A 141 11.15 7.69 -18.39
CA ASP A 141 11.76 8.55 -17.35
C ASP A 141 12.47 9.77 -17.98
N ALA A 142 13.23 9.53 -19.07
CA ALA A 142 13.91 10.61 -19.78
C ALA A 142 12.93 11.63 -20.39
N ASP A 143 11.84 11.17 -20.99
CA ASP A 143 10.80 12.01 -21.56
C ASP A 143 10.08 12.84 -20.48
N LEU A 144 9.75 12.22 -19.35
CA LEU A 144 9.11 12.89 -18.21
C LEU A 144 10.04 13.96 -17.60
N ARG A 145 11.35 13.66 -17.46
CA ARG A 145 12.34 14.65 -17.03
C ARG A 145 12.47 15.82 -17.99
N ALA A 146 12.47 15.55 -19.30
CA ALA A 146 12.51 16.59 -20.30
C ALA A 146 11.24 17.47 -20.25
N LEU A 147 10.07 16.83 -20.09
CA LEU A 147 8.79 17.52 -19.91
C LEU A 147 8.82 18.42 -18.66
N ARG A 148 9.25 17.86 -17.52
CA ARG A 148 9.38 18.60 -16.25
C ARG A 148 10.34 19.80 -16.38
N ALA A 149 11.47 19.60 -17.03
CA ALA A 149 12.46 20.68 -17.25
C ALA A 149 11.92 21.84 -18.11
N SER A 150 10.96 21.56 -18.99
CA SER A 150 10.32 22.56 -19.85
C SER A 150 9.04 23.16 -19.25
N ALA A 151 8.51 22.56 -18.20
CA ALA A 151 7.28 22.99 -17.56
C ALA A 151 7.46 24.31 -16.81
N VAL A 152 6.49 25.20 -16.96
CA VAL A 152 6.44 26.50 -16.25
C VAL A 152 5.90 26.34 -14.84
N ARG A 153 5.13 25.29 -14.61
CA ARG A 153 4.49 24.97 -13.33
C ARG A 153 4.92 23.59 -12.87
N ASP A 154 5.00 23.43 -11.59
CA ASP A 154 5.34 22.21 -10.89
C ASP A 154 4.20 21.66 -10.03
N LEU A 155 3.02 22.30 -10.07
CA LEU A 155 1.84 21.93 -9.34
C LEU A 155 0.92 21.06 -10.19
N LEU A 156 0.55 19.89 -9.65
CA LEU A 156 -0.54 19.03 -10.14
C LEU A 156 -1.75 19.17 -9.22
N VAL A 157 -2.93 19.03 -9.79
CA VAL A 157 -4.19 19.07 -9.02
C VAL A 157 -4.94 17.78 -9.28
N PHE A 158 -5.23 17.04 -8.22
CA PHE A 158 -5.98 15.80 -8.25
C PHE A 158 -7.38 16.04 -7.68
N ALA A 159 -8.38 15.42 -8.28
CA ALA A 159 -9.79 15.54 -7.87
C ALA A 159 -10.36 14.22 -7.33
N ASP A 160 -9.53 13.24 -7.12
CA ASP A 160 -9.86 11.90 -6.63
C ASP A 160 -8.71 11.40 -5.75
N ARG A 161 -8.68 10.10 -5.40
CA ARG A 161 -7.58 9.47 -4.64
C ARG A 161 -6.23 9.80 -5.25
N PHE A 162 -5.22 9.91 -4.41
CA PHE A 162 -3.89 10.33 -4.81
C PHE A 162 -2.91 9.15 -4.86
N PRO A 163 -2.76 8.44 -6.00
CA PRO A 163 -1.85 7.31 -6.14
C PRO A 163 -0.48 7.70 -6.71
N PHE A 164 -0.11 8.98 -6.70
CA PHE A 164 1.05 9.50 -7.46
C PHE A 164 2.17 10.06 -6.59
N LEU A 165 2.24 9.66 -5.30
CA LEU A 165 3.27 10.15 -4.38
C LEU A 165 4.68 9.94 -4.96
N TYR A 166 5.05 8.69 -5.30
CA TYR A 166 6.37 8.37 -5.85
C TYR A 166 6.65 9.07 -7.19
N PHE A 167 5.63 9.27 -8.02
CA PHE A 167 5.75 10.03 -9.26
C PHE A 167 6.05 11.50 -8.99
N CYS A 168 5.32 12.13 -8.08
CA CYS A 168 5.51 13.54 -7.73
C CYS A 168 6.88 13.77 -7.11
N GLU A 169 7.32 12.93 -6.19
CA GLU A 169 8.67 13.00 -5.62
C GLU A 169 9.77 12.82 -6.67
N GLU A 170 9.62 11.83 -7.59
CA GLU A 170 10.64 11.53 -8.61
C GLU A 170 10.90 12.72 -9.54
N TYR A 171 9.86 13.53 -9.82
CA TYR A 171 9.95 14.66 -10.74
C TYR A 171 9.86 16.03 -10.06
N ASP A 172 10.01 16.12 -8.75
CA ASP A 172 9.94 17.36 -7.97
C ASP A 172 8.67 18.16 -8.32
N LEU A 173 7.52 17.51 -8.18
CA LEU A 173 6.21 18.07 -8.42
C LEU A 173 5.47 18.26 -7.08
N HIS A 174 4.77 19.39 -6.98
CA HIS A 174 3.85 19.68 -5.88
C HIS A 174 2.44 19.20 -6.24
N TYR A 175 1.61 18.89 -5.25
CA TYR A 175 0.24 18.42 -5.41
C TYR A 175 -0.67 18.90 -4.28
#